data_d4c957b159ceecfce7fac84fee7f4aa5
#
_entry.id   d4c957b159ceecfce7fac84fee7f4aa5
#
_cell.length_a   1.000
_cell.length_b   1.000
_cell.length_c   1.000
_cell.angle_alpha   90.00
_cell.angle_beta   90.00
_cell.angle_gamma   90.00
#
_symmetry.space_group_name_H-M   'P 1'
#
loop_
_entity.id
_entity.type
_entity.pdbx_description
1 polymer ?
#
loop_
_entity_poly.entity_id
_entity_poly.type
_entity_poly.pdbx_seq_one_letter_code
_entity_poly.pdbx_strand_id
1 'polypeptide(L)'
;MELKVFRDVLPAAGADCTAKAELPLETELLISDYLPPVQRIVKCFAKPVVLQKQLAPGRLTLEGYLRCTVYYQGEEGAGLCQTEQKLPFTKALELPSFAATAWTACVEGQTEYLNCRAVNPRRIEVRGAYGLVVSVHAQLSTEVITALSEGGIEQKPVTLAGVRRAATLEKLVTIEGTLTFPKPPAAILDITGNAEVRELKRMQGKAVAKGVLHVLCGWRAEGDAALRSQTADLPFNQILDAEGLSEDCRCLCVLEPVGFAAAEGETTEDGGASTTLTATAMLRLSGWRPYQLQCVADAFSTRFETTLTPQTLATESLHCALDETTVLRGSGPLPDAGAHILACFASFGPVSLTRQEGRAVLTARAVVSAFAENTLGEMECYEKALDYALPLPADLPEDADAYPECWLSVQDLQCASAGGALDVSLTVRAEGAVLARQTASLVGAVELGDPLAPADPEVSLRICYAQPGEELFAIARRYHVSPGQMLAANDLPDGTARLDEARRLLVPGV
;
A
#
# COMPACT_ATOMS: atom_id res chain seq x y z
N MET A 1 -15.00 -16.93 47.00
CA MET A 1 -14.31 -15.67 46.58
C MET A 1 -14.39 -15.67 45.07
N GLU A 2 -15.02 -14.68 44.48
CA GLU A 2 -15.30 -14.65 43.06
C GLU A 2 -14.05 -14.21 42.28
N LEU A 3 -13.71 -14.89 41.17
CA LEU A 3 -12.60 -14.51 40.31
C LEU A 3 -12.84 -13.14 39.69
N LYS A 4 -11.89 -12.23 39.80
CA LYS A 4 -11.94 -10.93 39.12
C LYS A 4 -11.13 -11.00 37.85
N VAL A 5 -11.77 -10.64 36.73
CA VAL A 5 -11.18 -10.64 35.38
C VAL A 5 -11.11 -9.21 34.89
N PHE A 6 -9.90 -8.72 34.63
CA PHE A 6 -9.67 -7.40 34.04
C PHE A 6 -9.50 -7.53 32.54
N ARG A 7 -10.18 -6.69 31.80
CA ARG A 7 -10.19 -6.72 30.35
C ARG A 7 -9.81 -5.35 29.78
N ASP A 8 -9.22 -5.36 28.60
CA ASP A 8 -8.96 -4.17 27.79
C ASP A 8 -9.21 -4.48 26.32
N VAL A 9 -9.25 -3.46 25.49
CA VAL A 9 -9.51 -3.59 24.06
C VAL A 9 -8.22 -3.48 23.28
N LEU A 10 -7.90 -4.52 22.53
CA LEU A 10 -6.73 -4.61 21.68
C LEU A 10 -7.13 -4.40 20.21
N PRO A 11 -6.40 -3.58 19.43
CA PRO A 11 -6.49 -3.59 17.98
C PRO A 11 -5.91 -4.90 17.46
N ALA A 12 -6.74 -5.70 16.82
CA ALA A 12 -6.35 -6.96 16.20
C ALA A 12 -6.38 -6.84 14.68
N ALA A 13 -5.49 -7.56 14.00
CA ALA A 13 -5.57 -7.71 12.57
C ALA A 13 -6.87 -8.43 12.21
N GLY A 14 -7.63 -7.81 11.30
CA GLY A 14 -8.85 -8.39 10.77
C GLY A 14 -8.57 -9.37 9.63
N ALA A 15 -9.64 -9.84 9.03
CA ALA A 15 -9.53 -10.63 7.82
C ALA A 15 -9.10 -9.76 6.65
N ASP A 16 -8.11 -10.24 5.89
CA ASP A 16 -7.86 -9.73 4.56
C ASP A 16 -8.86 -10.33 3.60
N CYS A 17 -9.34 -9.52 2.70
CA CYS A 17 -10.13 -10.00 1.60
C CYS A 17 -9.68 -9.37 0.29
N THR A 18 -9.60 -10.21 -0.73
CA THR A 18 -9.30 -9.77 -2.09
C THR A 18 -10.52 -10.02 -2.95
N ALA A 19 -10.99 -8.98 -3.62
CA ALA A 19 -12.07 -9.06 -4.58
C ALA A 19 -11.58 -8.67 -5.97
N LYS A 20 -12.15 -9.30 -7.00
CA LYS A 20 -11.86 -8.97 -8.40
C LYS A 20 -13.12 -8.42 -9.07
N ALA A 21 -12.93 -7.49 -9.96
CA ALA A 21 -13.99 -6.94 -10.77
C ALA A 21 -13.48 -6.55 -12.14
N GLU A 22 -14.40 -6.42 -13.08
CA GLU A 22 -14.14 -5.92 -14.41
C GLU A 22 -14.94 -4.63 -14.63
N LEU A 23 -14.27 -3.63 -15.19
CA LEU A 23 -14.87 -2.41 -15.67
C LEU A 23 -14.96 -2.49 -17.19
N PRO A 24 -16.17 -2.61 -17.76
CA PRO A 24 -16.31 -2.57 -19.20
C PRO A 24 -16.00 -1.16 -19.72
N LEU A 25 -15.30 -1.11 -20.84
CA LEU A 25 -14.98 0.12 -21.55
C LEU A 25 -15.64 0.07 -22.94
N GLU A 26 -16.66 0.88 -23.14
CA GLU A 26 -17.30 1.06 -24.43
C GLU A 26 -17.64 2.54 -24.58
N THR A 27 -16.96 3.21 -25.52
CA THR A 27 -17.12 4.63 -25.72
C THR A 27 -16.79 5.05 -27.15
N GLU A 28 -17.29 6.20 -27.51
CA GLU A 28 -16.94 6.92 -28.72
C GLU A 28 -16.35 8.27 -28.37
N LEU A 29 -15.12 8.52 -28.83
CA LEU A 29 -14.46 9.82 -28.70
C LEU A 29 -14.69 10.63 -29.97
N LEU A 30 -15.16 11.86 -29.80
CA LEU A 30 -15.27 12.84 -30.86
C LEU A 30 -14.02 13.72 -30.84
N ILE A 31 -13.35 13.83 -31.98
CA ILE A 31 -12.20 14.70 -32.14
C ILE A 31 -12.74 16.13 -32.37
N SER A 32 -12.38 17.03 -31.47
CA SER A 32 -12.76 18.43 -31.51
C SER A 32 -12.23 19.13 -32.79
N ASP A 33 -12.92 20.15 -33.27
CA ASP A 33 -12.57 20.84 -34.53
C ASP A 33 -11.21 21.53 -34.48
N TYR A 34 -10.73 21.89 -33.29
CA TYR A 34 -9.40 22.48 -33.09
C TYR A 34 -8.26 21.42 -33.07
N LEU A 35 -8.58 20.13 -33.01
CA LEU A 35 -7.61 19.05 -33.11
C LEU A 35 -7.55 18.54 -34.58
N PRO A 36 -6.38 18.12 -35.06
CA PRO A 36 -6.24 17.49 -36.36
C PRO A 36 -7.11 16.25 -36.51
N PRO A 37 -7.70 15.97 -37.68
CA PRO A 37 -8.40 14.72 -37.93
C PRO A 37 -7.47 13.51 -37.79
N VAL A 38 -8.05 12.34 -37.49
CA VAL A 38 -7.32 11.11 -37.30
C VAL A 38 -6.92 10.48 -38.63
N GLN A 39 -5.64 10.39 -38.89
CA GLN A 39 -5.10 9.59 -39.98
C GLN A 39 -4.93 8.11 -39.55
N ARG A 40 -4.31 7.89 -38.39
CA ARG A 40 -4.02 6.55 -37.86
C ARG A 40 -4.00 6.55 -36.33
N ILE A 41 -4.59 5.56 -35.71
CA ILE A 41 -4.48 5.34 -34.27
C ILE A 41 -3.11 4.70 -33.96
N VAL A 42 -2.39 5.24 -32.99
CA VAL A 42 -1.08 4.76 -32.57
C VAL A 42 -1.21 3.88 -31.33
N LYS A 43 -1.84 4.38 -30.28
CA LYS A 43 -2.02 3.63 -29.03
C LYS A 43 -3.21 4.17 -28.23
N CYS A 44 -3.84 3.26 -27.47
CA CYS A 44 -4.88 3.61 -26.53
C CYS A 44 -4.50 3.07 -25.14
N PHE A 45 -4.74 3.88 -24.11
CA PHE A 45 -4.56 3.51 -22.71
C PHE A 45 -5.86 3.68 -21.95
N ALA A 46 -6.06 2.81 -20.95
CA ALA A 46 -7.12 2.95 -19.98
C ALA A 46 -6.53 2.89 -18.57
N LYS A 47 -6.85 3.86 -17.71
CA LYS A 47 -6.42 3.90 -16.31
C LYS A 47 -7.59 4.29 -15.41
N PRO A 48 -7.92 3.50 -14.36
CA PRO A 48 -8.94 3.90 -13.41
C PRO A 48 -8.42 4.99 -12.47
N VAL A 49 -9.27 5.93 -12.16
CA VAL A 49 -9.09 6.93 -11.11
C VAL A 49 -10.21 6.71 -10.10
N VAL A 50 -9.87 6.13 -8.95
CA VAL A 50 -10.83 5.90 -7.86
C VAL A 50 -10.88 7.17 -7.03
N LEU A 51 -12.06 7.78 -6.95
CA LEU A 51 -12.28 9.03 -6.21
C LEU A 51 -12.78 8.76 -4.80
N GLN A 52 -13.58 7.70 -4.61
CA GLN A 52 -14.19 7.37 -3.35
C GLN A 52 -14.25 5.85 -3.14
N LYS A 53 -14.04 5.44 -1.90
CA LYS A 53 -14.17 4.07 -1.41
C LYS A 53 -15.07 4.08 -0.20
N GLN A 54 -16.11 3.25 -0.20
CA GLN A 54 -17.07 3.13 0.90
C GLN A 54 -17.19 1.67 1.32
N LEU A 55 -16.80 1.37 2.57
CA LEU A 55 -16.96 0.05 3.15
C LEU A 55 -18.25 0.00 3.98
N ALA A 56 -19.10 -0.94 3.66
CA ALA A 56 -20.29 -1.30 4.42
C ALA A 56 -20.22 -2.80 4.79
N PRO A 57 -21.00 -3.29 5.75
CA PRO A 57 -21.05 -4.72 6.06
C PRO A 57 -21.32 -5.55 4.80
N GLY A 58 -20.38 -6.45 4.47
CA GLY A 58 -20.47 -7.33 3.30
C GLY A 58 -20.24 -6.68 1.94
N ARG A 59 -19.88 -5.39 1.86
CA ARG A 59 -19.78 -4.68 0.57
C ARG A 59 -18.77 -3.54 0.59
N LEU A 60 -17.94 -3.47 -0.44
CA LEU A 60 -17.13 -2.30 -0.77
C LEU A 60 -17.65 -1.66 -2.06
N THR A 61 -17.92 -0.35 -2.03
CA THR A 61 -18.29 0.41 -3.21
C THR A 61 -17.13 1.32 -3.62
N LEU A 62 -16.76 1.26 -4.89
CA LEU A 62 -15.77 2.10 -5.53
C LEU A 62 -16.48 3.06 -6.48
N GLU A 63 -16.17 4.34 -6.40
CA GLU A 63 -16.66 5.37 -7.30
C GLU A 63 -15.49 6.11 -7.92
N GLY A 64 -15.59 6.41 -9.22
CA GLY A 64 -14.52 7.08 -9.92
C GLY A 64 -14.79 7.16 -11.43
N TYR A 65 -13.74 7.27 -12.19
CA TYR A 65 -13.82 7.22 -13.65
C TYR A 65 -12.66 6.41 -14.24
N LEU A 66 -12.92 5.81 -15.39
CA LEU A 66 -11.89 5.21 -16.23
C LEU A 66 -11.44 6.27 -17.25
N ARG A 67 -10.18 6.68 -17.14
CA ARG A 67 -9.56 7.62 -18.08
C ARG A 67 -9.09 6.85 -19.30
N CYS A 68 -9.71 7.13 -20.45
CA CYS A 68 -9.35 6.56 -21.74
C CYS A 68 -8.57 7.62 -22.53
N THR A 69 -7.32 7.36 -22.84
CA THR A 69 -6.42 8.25 -23.58
C THR A 69 -6.03 7.61 -24.90
N VAL A 70 -6.28 8.29 -26.00
CA VAL A 70 -5.96 7.81 -27.35
C VAL A 70 -4.90 8.71 -27.97
N TYR A 71 -3.79 8.11 -28.37
CA TYR A 71 -2.74 8.73 -29.16
C TYR A 71 -2.93 8.34 -30.64
N TYR A 72 -2.90 9.30 -31.51
CA TYR A 72 -3.11 9.10 -32.92
C TYR A 72 -2.18 10.00 -33.75
N GLN A 73 -1.93 9.58 -34.98
CA GLN A 73 -1.30 10.43 -36.00
C GLN A 73 -2.37 11.30 -36.63
N GLY A 74 -2.18 12.61 -36.63
CA GLY A 74 -3.09 13.56 -37.29
C GLY A 74 -2.83 13.63 -38.79
N GLU A 75 -3.86 13.98 -39.54
CA GLU A 75 -3.76 14.30 -40.99
C GLU A 75 -2.85 15.50 -41.25
N GLU A 76 -2.46 15.71 -42.50
CA GLU A 76 -1.70 16.88 -42.99
C GLU A 76 -0.35 17.11 -42.29
N GLY A 77 0.30 16.02 -41.81
CA GLY A 77 1.60 16.12 -41.14
C GLY A 77 1.53 16.67 -39.72
N ALA A 78 0.35 16.66 -39.09
CA ALA A 78 0.17 17.14 -37.72
C ALA A 78 0.94 16.33 -36.64
N GLY A 79 1.54 15.17 -37.02
CA GLY A 79 2.34 14.34 -36.12
C GLY A 79 1.51 13.65 -35.05
N LEU A 80 2.11 13.40 -33.89
CA LEU A 80 1.47 12.73 -32.76
C LEU A 80 0.46 13.69 -32.10
N CYS A 81 -0.78 13.25 -31.96
CA CYS A 81 -1.88 13.95 -31.30
C CYS A 81 -2.48 13.09 -30.19
N GLN A 82 -3.19 13.72 -29.27
CA GLN A 82 -3.83 13.04 -28.14
C GLN A 82 -5.28 13.53 -27.98
N THR A 83 -6.13 12.60 -27.55
CA THR A 83 -7.48 12.92 -27.05
C THR A 83 -7.79 12.07 -25.83
N GLU A 84 -8.63 12.55 -24.94
CA GLU A 84 -8.96 11.91 -23.67
C GLU A 84 -10.46 11.94 -23.40
N GLN A 85 -10.97 10.86 -22.78
CA GLN A 85 -12.32 10.82 -22.24
C GLN A 85 -12.34 10.15 -20.87
N LYS A 86 -13.16 10.70 -19.97
CA LYS A 86 -13.41 10.16 -18.63
C LYS A 86 -14.75 9.46 -18.61
N LEU A 87 -14.76 8.18 -18.30
CA LEU A 87 -15.95 7.34 -18.21
C LEU A 87 -16.25 7.07 -16.74
N PRO A 88 -17.30 7.65 -16.16
CA PRO A 88 -17.63 7.43 -14.76
C PRO A 88 -18.03 5.98 -14.51
N PHE A 89 -17.65 5.44 -13.34
CA PHE A 89 -18.08 4.14 -12.88
C PHE A 89 -18.44 4.16 -11.39
N THR A 90 -19.37 3.29 -11.04
CA THR A 90 -19.65 2.87 -9.66
C THR A 90 -19.64 1.35 -9.64
N LYS A 91 -18.72 0.77 -8.86
CA LYS A 91 -18.56 -0.68 -8.77
C LYS A 91 -18.70 -1.16 -7.35
N ALA A 92 -19.66 -2.05 -7.13
CA ALA A 92 -19.85 -2.74 -5.86
C ALA A 92 -19.15 -4.10 -5.90
N LEU A 93 -18.45 -4.41 -4.82
CA LEU A 93 -17.74 -5.66 -4.58
C LEU A 93 -18.30 -6.32 -3.33
N GLU A 94 -18.64 -7.59 -3.43
CA GLU A 94 -19.06 -8.37 -2.27
C GLU A 94 -17.85 -8.80 -1.46
N LEU A 95 -17.91 -8.60 -0.15
CA LEU A 95 -16.86 -8.95 0.81
C LEU A 95 -17.48 -9.74 1.97
N PRO A 96 -16.68 -10.52 2.71
CA PRO A 96 -17.13 -11.04 4.01
C PRO A 96 -17.55 -9.90 4.93
N SER A 97 -18.59 -10.12 5.73
CA SER A 97 -19.04 -9.13 6.71
C SER A 97 -18.11 -9.14 7.92
N PHE A 98 -17.54 -7.99 8.25
CA PHE A 98 -16.72 -7.78 9.45
C PHE A 98 -16.93 -6.38 10.01
N ALA A 99 -16.79 -6.25 11.34
CA ALA A 99 -16.92 -4.97 12.05
C ALA A 99 -15.54 -4.31 12.16
N ALA A 100 -15.10 -3.66 11.09
CA ALA A 100 -13.83 -2.96 11.08
C ALA A 100 -13.90 -1.67 11.91
N THR A 101 -12.90 -1.46 12.77
CA THR A 101 -12.69 -0.17 13.45
C THR A 101 -11.83 0.77 12.62
N ALA A 102 -10.98 0.23 11.78
CA ALA A 102 -10.23 0.93 10.74
C ALA A 102 -10.00 -0.01 9.55
N TRP A 103 -9.82 0.54 8.37
CA TRP A 103 -9.58 -0.24 7.16
C TRP A 103 -8.81 0.56 6.12
N THR A 104 -8.19 -0.16 5.20
CA THR A 104 -7.64 0.39 3.96
C THR A 104 -8.00 -0.52 2.80
N ALA A 105 -8.10 0.04 1.60
CA ALA A 105 -8.31 -0.73 0.39
C ALA A 105 -7.30 -0.29 -0.68
N CYS A 106 -6.46 -1.21 -1.11
CA CYS A 106 -5.60 -1.04 -2.27
C CYS A 106 -6.36 -1.46 -3.52
N VAL A 107 -6.42 -0.57 -4.51
CA VAL A 107 -7.09 -0.82 -5.79
C VAL A 107 -6.03 -0.82 -6.88
N GLU A 108 -5.77 -1.96 -7.44
CA GLU A 108 -4.83 -2.17 -8.52
C GLU A 108 -5.54 -2.81 -9.70
N GLY A 109 -4.89 -2.88 -10.84
CA GLY A 109 -5.49 -3.54 -11.98
C GLY A 109 -4.66 -3.39 -13.25
N GLN A 110 -5.19 -3.99 -14.30
CA GLN A 110 -4.57 -3.96 -15.61
C GLN A 110 -5.62 -3.97 -16.72
N THR A 111 -5.23 -3.48 -17.87
CA THR A 111 -6.05 -3.63 -19.08
C THR A 111 -6.08 -5.10 -19.48
N GLU A 112 -7.28 -5.70 -19.52
CA GLU A 112 -7.48 -7.06 -19.99
C GLU A 112 -7.38 -7.11 -21.51
N TYR A 113 -8.13 -6.26 -22.17
CA TYR A 113 -8.02 -6.02 -23.61
C TYR A 113 -8.53 -4.62 -23.94
N LEU A 114 -8.00 -4.04 -25.00
CA LEU A 114 -8.39 -2.72 -25.48
C LEU A 114 -8.30 -2.69 -27.01
N ASN A 115 -9.42 -2.47 -27.67
CA ASN A 115 -9.53 -2.31 -29.11
C ASN A 115 -9.98 -0.89 -29.43
N CYS A 116 -9.25 -0.23 -30.29
CA CYS A 116 -9.48 1.15 -30.66
C CYS A 116 -9.44 1.27 -32.19
N ARG A 117 -10.48 1.87 -32.78
CA ARG A 117 -10.54 2.07 -34.24
C ARG A 117 -11.11 3.43 -34.60
N ALA A 118 -10.58 4.03 -35.62
CA ALA A 118 -11.19 5.19 -36.24
C ALA A 118 -12.41 4.74 -37.10
N VAL A 119 -13.60 5.25 -36.75
CA VAL A 119 -14.81 5.03 -37.52
C VAL A 119 -14.84 6.01 -38.70
N ASN A 120 -14.35 7.21 -38.46
CA ASN A 120 -14.07 8.23 -39.48
C ASN A 120 -12.99 9.20 -38.89
N PRO A 121 -12.48 10.16 -39.67
CA PRO A 121 -11.41 11.06 -39.24
C PRO A 121 -11.72 11.88 -37.96
N ARG A 122 -12.98 11.99 -37.55
CA ARG A 122 -13.42 12.75 -36.37
C ARG A 122 -14.05 11.89 -35.26
N ARG A 123 -14.07 10.55 -35.44
CA ARG A 123 -14.73 9.64 -34.50
C ARG A 123 -13.94 8.37 -34.29
N ILE A 124 -13.59 8.14 -33.04
CA ILE A 124 -12.86 6.96 -32.58
C ILE A 124 -13.79 6.12 -31.69
N GLU A 125 -13.93 4.85 -31.99
CA GLU A 125 -14.59 3.87 -31.14
C GLU A 125 -13.54 3.12 -30.31
N VAL A 126 -13.80 3.02 -29.00
CA VAL A 126 -12.97 2.26 -28.08
C VAL A 126 -13.82 1.22 -27.36
N ARG A 127 -13.39 -0.02 -27.42
CA ARG A 127 -14.01 -1.17 -26.71
C ARG A 127 -12.96 -1.93 -25.96
N GLY A 128 -13.26 -2.32 -24.72
CA GLY A 128 -12.32 -3.08 -23.91
C GLY A 128 -12.86 -3.42 -22.54
N ALA A 129 -11.97 -3.93 -21.71
CA ALA A 129 -12.21 -4.19 -20.32
C ALA A 129 -10.95 -3.93 -19.50
N TYR A 130 -11.18 -3.39 -18.29
CA TYR A 130 -10.14 -3.18 -17.30
C TYR A 130 -10.42 -4.04 -16.08
N GLY A 131 -9.50 -4.97 -15.79
CA GLY A 131 -9.58 -5.82 -14.61
C GLY A 131 -9.10 -5.09 -13.37
N LEU A 132 -9.92 -5.09 -12.30
CA LEU A 132 -9.57 -4.58 -10.99
C LEU A 132 -9.29 -5.72 -10.02
N VAL A 133 -8.26 -5.56 -9.20
CA VAL A 133 -7.98 -6.36 -8.01
C VAL A 133 -8.00 -5.41 -6.83
N VAL A 134 -8.84 -5.72 -5.84
CA VAL A 134 -9.03 -4.87 -4.66
C VAL A 134 -8.71 -5.69 -3.42
N SER A 135 -7.64 -5.30 -2.72
CA SER A 135 -7.23 -5.91 -1.45
C SER A 135 -7.66 -5.00 -0.30
N VAL A 136 -8.47 -5.54 0.60
CA VAL A 136 -8.97 -4.83 1.79
C VAL A 136 -8.30 -5.41 3.02
N HIS A 137 -7.65 -4.55 3.79
CA HIS A 137 -7.02 -4.86 5.07
C HIS A 137 -7.80 -4.15 6.17
N ALA A 138 -8.42 -4.93 7.05
CA ALA A 138 -9.26 -4.43 8.12
C ALA A 138 -8.58 -4.62 9.47
N GLN A 139 -8.78 -3.68 10.39
CA GLN A 139 -8.40 -3.78 11.78
C GLN A 139 -9.67 -3.88 12.64
N LEU A 140 -9.68 -4.82 13.57
CA LEU A 140 -10.80 -5.10 14.46
C LEU A 140 -10.47 -4.67 15.88
N SER A 141 -11.48 -4.50 16.72
CA SER A 141 -11.32 -4.37 18.17
C SER A 141 -11.70 -5.68 18.84
N THR A 142 -10.81 -6.20 19.67
CA THR A 142 -11.00 -7.46 20.38
C THR A 142 -10.74 -7.26 21.86
N GLU A 143 -11.65 -7.72 22.72
CA GLU A 143 -11.42 -7.75 24.16
C GLU A 143 -10.42 -8.85 24.52
N VAL A 144 -9.46 -8.52 25.37
CA VAL A 144 -8.44 -9.43 25.88
C VAL A 144 -8.34 -9.32 27.40
N ILE A 145 -7.97 -10.43 28.05
CA ILE A 145 -7.73 -10.45 29.50
C ILE A 145 -6.33 -9.88 29.76
N THR A 146 -6.25 -8.83 30.56
CA THR A 146 -5.01 -8.16 30.91
C THR A 146 -4.49 -8.58 32.30
N ALA A 147 -5.40 -8.95 33.20
CA ALA A 147 -5.05 -9.49 34.50
C ALA A 147 -6.19 -10.32 35.09
N LEU A 148 -5.81 -11.22 35.98
CA LEU A 148 -6.69 -12.02 36.80
C LEU A 148 -6.33 -11.81 38.28
N SER A 149 -7.32 -11.79 39.17
CA SER A 149 -7.05 -11.70 40.61
C SER A 149 -8.05 -12.51 41.42
N GLU A 150 -7.66 -12.80 42.65
CA GLU A 150 -8.37 -13.63 43.61
C GLU A 150 -8.37 -15.14 43.25
N GLY A 151 -9.02 -15.96 44.03
CA GLY A 151 -9.11 -17.41 43.78
C GLY A 151 -7.80 -18.19 43.78
N GLY A 152 -6.68 -17.63 44.29
CA GLY A 152 -5.35 -18.27 44.22
C GLY A 152 -4.82 -18.40 42.79
N ILE A 153 -5.20 -17.49 41.92
CA ILE A 153 -4.79 -17.48 40.51
C ILE A 153 -3.34 -17.08 40.35
N GLU A 154 -2.61 -17.94 39.66
CA GLU A 154 -1.29 -17.66 39.07
C GLU A 154 -1.47 -17.43 37.57
N GLN A 155 -0.81 -16.39 37.01
CA GLN A 155 -0.95 -16.02 35.62
C GLN A 155 0.40 -15.82 34.93
N LYS A 156 0.50 -16.23 33.68
CA LYS A 156 1.65 -16.00 32.81
C LYS A 156 1.40 -14.79 31.95
N PRO A 157 2.03 -13.63 32.25
CA PRO A 157 1.87 -12.45 31.43
C PRO A 157 2.64 -12.57 30.12
N VAL A 158 2.12 -11.96 29.08
CA VAL A 158 2.77 -11.72 27.79
C VAL A 158 2.53 -10.28 27.37
N THR A 159 3.56 -9.63 26.87
CA THR A 159 3.41 -8.29 26.29
C THR A 159 3.19 -8.42 24.78
N LEU A 160 2.02 -8.01 24.32
CA LEU A 160 1.73 -7.84 22.92
C LEU A 160 2.10 -6.42 22.48
N ALA A 161 2.84 -6.33 21.39
CA ALA A 161 3.18 -5.08 20.75
C ALA A 161 2.66 -5.07 19.31
N GLY A 162 2.25 -3.90 18.86
CA GLY A 162 1.73 -3.77 17.50
C GLY A 162 1.50 -2.31 17.13
N VAL A 163 0.79 -2.11 16.03
CA VAL A 163 0.35 -0.80 15.58
C VAL A 163 -1.17 -0.77 15.44
N ARG A 164 -1.76 0.34 15.88
CA ARG A 164 -3.14 0.68 15.60
C ARG A 164 -3.18 1.66 14.43
N ARG A 165 -4.00 1.39 13.45
CA ARG A 165 -4.28 2.34 12.38
C ARG A 165 -5.00 3.55 12.98
N ALA A 166 -4.30 4.66 13.03
CA ALA A 166 -4.78 5.90 13.65
C ALA A 166 -5.48 6.80 12.64
N ALA A 167 -5.03 6.78 11.39
CA ALA A 167 -5.62 7.56 10.31
C ALA A 167 -5.47 6.85 8.98
N THR A 168 -6.51 6.93 8.15
CA THR A 168 -6.48 6.62 6.72
C THR A 168 -7.28 7.70 6.03
N LEU A 169 -6.63 8.49 5.19
CA LEU A 169 -7.25 9.59 4.47
C LEU A 169 -6.84 9.56 3.00
N GLU A 170 -7.82 9.65 2.12
CA GLU A 170 -7.62 9.94 0.70
C GLU A 170 -8.36 11.22 0.39
N LYS A 171 -7.67 12.21 -0.18
CA LYS A 171 -8.22 13.51 -0.50
C LYS A 171 -7.77 13.95 -1.89
N LEU A 172 -8.73 14.28 -2.73
CA LEU A 172 -8.44 14.94 -3.99
C LEU A 172 -8.07 16.41 -3.72
N VAL A 173 -6.92 16.82 -4.21
CA VAL A 173 -6.40 18.18 -4.05
C VAL A 173 -6.10 18.79 -5.41
N THR A 174 -6.21 20.11 -5.48
CA THR A 174 -5.86 20.89 -6.66
C THR A 174 -4.59 21.69 -6.37
N ILE A 175 -3.63 21.64 -7.28
CA ILE A 175 -2.36 22.36 -7.21
C ILE A 175 -2.27 23.22 -8.47
N GLU A 176 -2.09 24.50 -8.28
CA GLU A 176 -2.00 25.44 -9.40
C GLU A 176 -0.57 25.98 -9.49
N GLY A 177 -0.16 26.28 -10.71
CA GLY A 177 1.11 26.90 -10.98
C GLY A 177 1.20 27.40 -12.41
N THR A 178 2.34 27.91 -12.79
CA THR A 178 2.56 28.50 -14.10
C THR A 178 3.52 27.63 -14.91
N LEU A 179 3.16 27.37 -16.16
CA LEU A 179 4.01 26.72 -17.15
C LEU A 179 4.36 27.76 -18.23
N THR A 180 5.67 27.99 -18.43
CA THR A 180 6.16 28.98 -19.39
C THR A 180 6.78 28.29 -20.59
N PHE A 181 6.49 28.79 -21.78
CA PHE A 181 7.02 28.28 -23.03
C PHE A 181 7.88 29.35 -23.73
N PRO A 182 9.01 28.98 -24.33
CA PRO A 182 9.85 29.92 -25.06
C PRO A 182 9.22 30.44 -26.34
N LYS A 183 8.15 29.78 -26.85
CA LYS A 183 7.30 30.16 -27.97
C LYS A 183 5.89 29.74 -27.66
N PRO A 184 4.87 30.41 -28.25
CA PRO A 184 3.48 29.98 -28.08
C PRO A 184 3.27 28.52 -28.49
N PRO A 185 2.63 27.69 -27.63
CA PRO A 185 2.33 26.32 -27.96
C PRO A 185 1.16 26.24 -28.92
N ALA A 186 1.33 25.59 -30.07
CA ALA A 186 0.24 25.24 -30.97
C ALA A 186 -0.52 24.01 -30.48
N ALA A 187 0.17 23.13 -29.75
CA ALA A 187 -0.45 21.94 -29.13
C ALA A 187 0.33 21.53 -27.89
N ILE A 188 -0.41 21.24 -26.82
CA ILE A 188 0.07 20.52 -25.65
C ILE A 188 -0.36 19.07 -25.85
N LEU A 189 0.61 18.15 -25.86
CA LEU A 189 0.38 16.75 -26.19
C LEU A 189 0.10 15.92 -24.94
N ASP A 190 0.95 16.05 -23.93
CA ASP A 190 0.76 15.35 -22.68
C ASP A 190 1.43 16.12 -21.54
N ILE A 191 0.84 15.95 -20.36
CA ILE A 191 1.40 16.49 -19.12
C ILE A 191 1.46 15.34 -18.13
N THR A 192 2.68 15.05 -17.70
CA THR A 192 2.96 14.05 -16.65
C THR A 192 3.60 14.72 -15.45
N GLY A 193 3.63 14.04 -14.34
CA GLY A 193 4.32 14.56 -13.17
C GLY A 193 4.56 13.51 -12.11
N ASN A 194 5.50 13.80 -11.24
CA ASN A 194 5.74 13.08 -10.00
C ASN A 194 5.78 14.08 -8.83
N ALA A 195 5.41 13.62 -7.65
CA ALA A 195 5.37 14.48 -6.48
C ALA A 195 6.34 13.99 -5.41
N GLU A 196 6.94 14.95 -4.74
CA GLU A 196 7.78 14.73 -3.57
C GLU A 196 7.17 15.43 -2.36
N VAL A 197 6.75 14.66 -1.36
CA VAL A 197 6.35 15.19 -0.05
C VAL A 197 7.63 15.42 0.77
N ARG A 198 8.03 16.67 0.94
CA ARG A 198 9.28 17.05 1.63
C ARG A 198 9.14 17.18 3.12
N GLU A 199 7.97 17.61 3.57
CA GLU A 199 7.67 17.83 4.98
C GLU A 199 6.27 17.32 5.32
N LEU A 200 6.17 16.49 6.35
CA LEU A 200 4.91 16.06 6.94
C LEU A 200 4.91 16.42 8.43
N LYS A 201 4.24 17.53 8.79
CA LYS A 201 4.07 17.94 10.17
C LYS A 201 2.79 17.33 10.73
N ARG A 202 2.92 16.54 11.79
CA ARG A 202 1.82 15.89 12.50
C ARG A 202 1.41 16.74 13.70
N MET A 203 0.12 16.80 13.94
CA MET A 203 -0.51 17.49 15.09
C MET A 203 -1.70 16.66 15.56
N GLN A 204 -2.24 16.99 16.72
CA GLN A 204 -3.45 16.32 17.22
C GLN A 204 -4.62 16.55 16.24
N GLY A 205 -5.12 15.45 15.65
CA GLY A 205 -6.24 15.46 14.72
C GLY A 205 -5.96 16.02 13.33
N LYS A 206 -4.71 16.40 13.01
CA LYS A 206 -4.35 17.05 11.74
C LYS A 206 -2.94 16.69 11.29
N ALA A 207 -2.72 16.81 9.96
CA ALA A 207 -1.38 16.88 9.39
C ALA A 207 -1.26 18.02 8.37
N VAL A 208 -0.04 18.49 8.18
CA VAL A 208 0.29 19.45 7.10
C VAL A 208 1.34 18.80 6.23
N ALA A 209 0.99 18.56 4.97
CA ALA A 209 1.89 18.03 3.96
C ALA A 209 2.36 19.15 3.04
N LYS A 210 3.67 19.31 2.90
CA LYS A 210 4.29 20.25 1.98
C LYS A 210 5.25 19.52 1.05
N GLY A 211 5.33 19.98 -0.17
CA GLY A 211 6.20 19.36 -1.16
C GLY A 211 6.16 20.08 -2.49
N VAL A 212 6.64 19.38 -3.51
CA VAL A 212 6.70 19.89 -4.88
C VAL A 212 6.15 18.81 -5.80
N LEU A 213 5.33 19.23 -6.74
CA LEU A 213 4.90 18.44 -7.88
C LEU A 213 5.76 18.86 -9.08
N HIS A 214 6.64 17.96 -9.51
CA HIS A 214 7.48 18.13 -10.70
C HIS A 214 6.66 17.74 -11.92
N VAL A 215 6.50 18.66 -12.87
CA VAL A 215 5.70 18.47 -14.07
C VAL A 215 6.60 18.45 -15.29
N LEU A 216 6.32 17.53 -16.19
CA LEU A 216 6.88 17.44 -17.54
C LEU A 216 5.75 17.57 -18.56
N CYS A 217 5.87 18.55 -19.44
CA CYS A 217 4.91 18.84 -20.50
C CYS A 217 5.54 18.61 -21.87
N GLY A 218 4.93 17.75 -22.70
CA GLY A 218 5.25 17.59 -24.10
C GLY A 218 4.43 18.59 -24.94
N TRP A 219 5.07 19.39 -25.78
CA TRP A 219 4.39 20.43 -26.56
C TRP A 219 5.02 20.67 -27.93
N ARG A 220 4.29 21.29 -28.84
CA ARG A 220 4.77 21.76 -30.14
C ARG A 220 4.53 23.24 -30.30
N ALA A 221 5.49 23.95 -30.91
CA ALA A 221 5.36 25.32 -31.28
C ALA A 221 4.57 25.46 -32.60
N GLU A 222 3.98 26.64 -32.84
CA GLU A 222 3.34 26.97 -34.10
C GLU A 222 4.34 26.91 -35.25
N GLY A 223 3.95 26.23 -36.34
CA GLY A 223 4.81 26.06 -37.53
C GLY A 223 6.01 25.11 -37.34
N ASP A 224 6.13 24.43 -36.21
CA ASP A 224 7.23 23.48 -35.91
C ASP A 224 6.64 22.08 -35.67
N ALA A 225 7.09 21.07 -36.41
CA ALA A 225 6.69 19.70 -36.26
C ALA A 225 7.40 19.02 -35.06
N ALA A 226 8.52 19.60 -34.57
CA ALA A 226 9.31 19.01 -33.50
C ALA A 226 8.60 19.02 -32.15
N LEU A 227 8.52 17.86 -31.51
CA LEU A 227 8.07 17.74 -30.14
C LEU A 227 9.15 18.25 -29.18
N ARG A 228 8.75 19.11 -28.26
CA ARG A 228 9.60 19.70 -27.23
C ARG A 228 9.09 19.33 -25.86
N SER A 229 9.96 19.36 -24.87
CA SER A 229 9.61 19.18 -23.47
C SER A 229 9.79 20.50 -22.69
N GLN A 230 8.91 20.73 -21.74
CA GLN A 230 8.98 21.83 -20.78
C GLN A 230 8.70 21.30 -19.38
N THR A 231 9.44 21.77 -18.40
CA THR A 231 9.28 21.37 -16.99
C THR A 231 8.77 22.53 -16.14
N ALA A 232 8.05 22.22 -15.10
CA ALA A 232 7.65 23.17 -14.06
C ALA A 232 7.60 22.50 -12.71
N ASP A 233 7.96 23.24 -11.67
CA ASP A 233 7.85 22.81 -10.28
C ASP A 233 6.69 23.55 -9.62
N LEU A 234 5.68 22.80 -9.16
CA LEU A 234 4.49 23.33 -8.50
C LEU A 234 4.57 23.02 -7.00
N PRO A 235 4.89 24.00 -6.16
CA PRO A 235 4.89 23.78 -4.71
C PRO A 235 3.46 23.60 -4.20
N PHE A 236 3.30 22.70 -3.22
CA PHE A 236 2.01 22.51 -2.56
C PHE A 236 2.14 22.54 -1.03
N ASN A 237 1.04 22.95 -0.40
CA ASN A 237 0.88 22.95 1.05
C ASN A 237 -0.58 22.56 1.36
N GLN A 238 -0.78 21.37 1.92
CA GLN A 238 -2.10 20.79 2.15
C GLN A 238 -2.32 20.48 3.62
N ILE A 239 -3.46 20.95 4.15
CA ILE A 239 -3.92 20.63 5.50
C ILE A 239 -4.87 19.45 5.40
N LEU A 240 -4.64 18.44 6.23
CA LEU A 240 -5.34 17.18 6.29
C LEU A 240 -5.97 17.02 7.67
N ASP A 241 -7.30 16.90 7.71
CA ASP A 241 -8.01 16.59 8.94
C ASP A 241 -8.05 15.07 9.12
N ALA A 242 -7.48 14.57 10.21
CA ALA A 242 -7.33 13.16 10.53
C ALA A 242 -7.46 12.94 12.04
N GLU A 243 -8.69 12.76 12.53
CA GLU A 243 -9.07 12.77 13.96
C GLU A 243 -8.21 11.86 14.85
N GLY A 244 -7.83 10.68 14.37
CA GLY A 244 -7.02 9.72 15.13
C GLY A 244 -5.54 10.04 15.20
N LEU A 245 -5.07 11.05 14.46
CA LEU A 245 -3.65 11.38 14.35
C LEU A 245 -3.14 12.09 15.59
N SER A 246 -1.87 11.84 15.92
CA SER A 246 -1.13 12.48 16.99
C SER A 246 0.36 12.54 16.62
N GLU A 247 1.15 13.24 17.41
CA GLU A 247 2.58 13.44 17.13
C GLU A 247 3.41 12.15 17.22
N ASP A 248 2.97 11.18 18.03
CA ASP A 248 3.58 9.86 18.21
C ASP A 248 3.26 8.87 17.06
N CYS A 249 2.32 9.20 16.18
CA CYS A 249 2.02 8.35 15.04
C CYS A 249 3.18 8.31 14.04
N ARG A 250 3.44 7.13 13.50
CA ARG A 250 4.23 6.97 12.27
C ARG A 250 3.31 7.19 11.08
N CYS A 251 3.72 8.03 10.14
CA CYS A 251 2.88 8.40 9.02
C CYS A 251 3.60 8.26 7.71
N LEU A 252 2.84 7.87 6.70
CA LEU A 252 3.17 7.93 5.29
C LEU A 252 2.22 8.90 4.62
N CYS A 253 2.75 9.78 3.77
CA CYS A 253 1.95 10.69 2.96
C CYS A 253 2.48 10.68 1.54
N VAL A 254 1.63 10.30 0.59
CA VAL A 254 1.96 10.22 -0.83
C VAL A 254 0.98 11.08 -1.62
N LEU A 255 1.49 11.79 -2.62
CA LEU A 255 0.67 12.56 -3.56
C LEU A 255 0.84 11.97 -4.96
N GLU A 256 -0.25 11.46 -5.53
CA GLU A 256 -0.29 10.90 -6.88
C GLU A 256 -1.04 11.86 -7.82
N PRO A 257 -0.40 12.40 -8.87
CA PRO A 257 -1.10 13.18 -9.89
C PRO A 257 -2.10 12.29 -10.65
N VAL A 258 -3.34 12.75 -10.77
CA VAL A 258 -4.40 12.03 -11.47
C VAL A 258 -4.89 12.74 -12.72
N GLY A 259 -4.55 14.02 -12.90
CA GLY A 259 -4.91 14.75 -14.09
C GLY A 259 -4.31 16.15 -14.12
N PHE A 260 -4.20 16.69 -15.31
CA PHE A 260 -3.70 18.04 -15.56
C PHE A 260 -4.63 18.76 -16.52
N ALA A 261 -4.74 20.07 -16.35
CA ALA A 261 -5.43 20.97 -17.25
C ALA A 261 -4.59 22.25 -17.42
N ALA A 262 -4.34 22.65 -18.65
CA ALA A 262 -3.72 23.92 -18.99
C ALA A 262 -4.79 24.88 -19.47
N ALA A 263 -4.79 26.12 -18.95
CA ALA A 263 -5.64 27.19 -19.43
C ALA A 263 -5.13 27.74 -20.78
N GLU A 264 -5.91 28.59 -21.44
CA GLU A 264 -5.40 29.34 -22.59
C GLU A 264 -4.20 30.19 -22.17
N GLY A 265 -3.13 30.16 -22.97
CA GLY A 265 -1.88 30.82 -22.65
C GLY A 265 -1.93 32.31 -22.98
N GLU A 266 -1.26 33.13 -22.18
CA GLU A 266 -1.01 34.53 -22.46
C GLU A 266 0.37 34.69 -23.10
N THR A 267 0.47 35.56 -24.14
CA THR A 267 1.74 35.86 -24.76
C THR A 267 2.59 36.74 -23.81
N THR A 268 3.84 36.36 -23.57
CA THR A 268 4.78 37.14 -22.74
C THR A 268 5.44 38.25 -23.57
N GLU A 269 5.99 39.27 -22.89
CA GLU A 269 6.70 40.38 -23.54
C GLU A 269 7.90 39.95 -24.39
N ASP A 270 8.51 38.83 -24.06
CA ASP A 270 9.67 38.26 -24.77
C ASP A 270 9.29 37.37 -25.97
N GLY A 271 7.98 37.33 -26.36
CA GLY A 271 7.47 36.52 -27.46
C GLY A 271 7.25 35.04 -27.13
N GLY A 272 7.38 34.65 -25.89
CA GLY A 272 6.99 33.33 -25.35
C GLY A 272 5.51 33.29 -25.00
N ALA A 273 5.12 32.24 -24.27
CA ALA A 273 3.79 32.13 -23.71
C ALA A 273 3.84 31.63 -22.26
N SER A 274 2.85 32.02 -21.49
CA SER A 274 2.65 31.58 -20.12
C SER A 274 1.23 31.05 -19.96
N THR A 275 1.07 29.88 -19.35
CA THR A 275 -0.26 29.30 -19.09
C THR A 275 -0.38 28.87 -17.62
N THR A 276 -1.59 29.01 -17.08
CA THR A 276 -1.90 28.45 -15.77
C THR A 276 -2.11 26.95 -15.92
N LEU A 277 -1.34 26.19 -15.18
CA LEU A 277 -1.44 24.74 -15.07
C LEU A 277 -2.17 24.38 -13.78
N THR A 278 -3.24 23.62 -13.90
CA THR A 278 -3.99 23.06 -12.79
C THR A 278 -3.75 21.55 -12.74
N ALA A 279 -3.11 21.06 -11.70
CA ALA A 279 -2.92 19.64 -11.43
C ALA A 279 -3.95 19.17 -10.42
N THR A 280 -4.66 18.11 -10.74
CA THR A 280 -5.50 17.37 -9.80
C THR A 280 -4.69 16.16 -9.31
N ALA A 281 -4.58 15.99 -8.00
CA ALA A 281 -3.81 14.92 -7.40
C ALA A 281 -4.56 14.25 -6.25
N MET A 282 -4.34 12.94 -6.07
CA MET A 282 -4.82 12.19 -4.93
C MET A 282 -3.75 12.21 -3.85
N LEU A 283 -4.06 12.81 -2.72
CA LEU A 283 -3.21 12.82 -1.54
C LEU A 283 -3.69 11.74 -0.59
N ARG A 284 -2.80 10.80 -0.24
CA ARG A 284 -3.06 9.69 0.67
C ARG A 284 -2.22 9.85 1.91
N LEU A 285 -2.86 9.73 3.07
CA LEU A 285 -2.22 9.73 4.39
C LEU A 285 -2.59 8.45 5.11
N SER A 286 -1.58 7.65 5.47
CA SER A 286 -1.71 6.53 6.40
C SER A 286 -0.95 6.83 7.68
N GLY A 287 -1.59 6.59 8.82
CA GLY A 287 -1.00 6.84 10.14
C GLY A 287 -1.16 5.63 11.05
N TRP A 288 -0.07 5.23 11.71
CA TRP A 288 -0.04 4.11 12.65
C TRP A 288 0.48 4.58 14.00
N ARG A 289 -0.25 4.25 15.08
CA ARG A 289 0.19 4.48 16.45
C ARG A 289 0.68 3.17 17.04
N PRO A 290 1.94 3.08 17.51
CA PRO A 290 2.41 1.91 18.22
C PRO A 290 1.68 1.75 19.56
N TYR A 291 1.48 0.50 19.97
CA TYR A 291 0.93 0.16 21.29
C TYR A 291 1.69 -1.02 21.89
N GLN A 292 1.62 -1.11 23.21
CA GLN A 292 2.02 -2.28 23.98
C GLN A 292 0.95 -2.54 25.03
N LEU A 293 0.54 -3.80 25.16
CA LEU A 293 -0.46 -4.22 26.13
C LEU A 293 -0.03 -5.52 26.77
N GLN A 294 -0.07 -5.56 28.10
CA GLN A 294 0.17 -6.78 28.84
C GLN A 294 -1.12 -7.62 28.88
N CYS A 295 -1.02 -8.87 28.45
CA CYS A 295 -2.12 -9.82 28.38
C CYS A 295 -1.77 -11.10 29.16
N VAL A 296 -2.77 -11.95 29.38
CA VAL A 296 -2.59 -13.25 30.03
C VAL A 296 -2.49 -14.35 28.98
N ALA A 297 -1.32 -15.00 28.90
CA ALA A 297 -1.09 -16.10 27.98
C ALA A 297 -1.49 -17.47 28.54
N ASP A 298 -1.38 -17.64 29.87
CA ASP A 298 -1.78 -18.86 30.59
C ASP A 298 -2.13 -18.51 32.04
N ALA A 299 -2.96 -19.33 32.68
CA ALA A 299 -3.35 -19.16 34.08
C ALA A 299 -3.75 -20.49 34.71
N PHE A 300 -3.64 -20.57 36.02
CA PHE A 300 -4.17 -21.69 36.82
C PHE A 300 -4.44 -21.22 38.24
N SER A 301 -5.25 -21.99 38.98
CA SER A 301 -5.46 -21.73 40.39
C SER A 301 -4.68 -22.75 41.25
N THR A 302 -4.12 -22.28 42.35
CA THR A 302 -3.54 -23.15 43.39
C THR A 302 -4.60 -23.72 44.35
N ARG A 303 -5.88 -23.35 44.16
CA ARG A 303 -6.96 -23.71 45.08
C ARG A 303 -8.17 -24.39 44.41
N PHE A 304 -8.36 -24.15 43.13
CA PHE A 304 -9.51 -24.63 42.39
C PHE A 304 -9.07 -25.27 41.08
N GLU A 305 -9.84 -26.25 40.61
CA GLU A 305 -9.75 -26.66 39.21
C GLU A 305 -9.94 -25.48 38.30
N THR A 306 -9.19 -25.42 37.22
CA THR A 306 -9.23 -24.25 36.33
C THR A 306 -9.40 -24.69 34.88
N THR A 307 -10.45 -24.22 34.26
CA THR A 307 -10.70 -24.41 32.82
C THR A 307 -10.42 -23.11 32.09
N LEU A 308 -9.57 -23.19 31.08
CA LEU A 308 -9.21 -22.07 30.23
C LEU A 308 -9.83 -22.23 28.83
N THR A 309 -10.45 -21.18 28.32
CA THR A 309 -10.82 -21.09 26.91
C THR A 309 -9.75 -20.31 26.18
N PRO A 310 -9.04 -20.89 25.21
CA PRO A 310 -8.02 -20.18 24.46
C PRO A 310 -8.67 -19.17 23.49
N GLN A 311 -7.98 -18.05 23.27
CA GLN A 311 -8.30 -17.04 22.27
C GLN A 311 -7.08 -16.81 21.39
N THR A 312 -7.23 -17.03 20.10
CA THR A 312 -6.16 -16.73 19.13
C THR A 312 -6.49 -15.41 18.42
N LEU A 313 -5.53 -14.53 18.38
CA LEU A 313 -5.65 -13.25 17.66
C LEU A 313 -4.35 -12.94 16.93
N ALA A 314 -4.44 -12.11 15.91
CA ALA A 314 -3.28 -11.57 15.21
C ALA A 314 -3.14 -10.07 15.51
N THR A 315 -1.91 -9.62 15.76
CA THR A 315 -1.55 -8.20 15.86
C THR A 315 -0.80 -7.77 14.63
N GLU A 316 -0.92 -6.51 14.23
CA GLU A 316 -0.13 -5.93 13.14
C GLU A 316 1.05 -5.14 13.70
N SER A 317 2.18 -5.23 13.03
CA SER A 317 3.36 -4.41 13.29
C SER A 317 3.84 -3.73 12.00
N LEU A 318 4.37 -2.53 12.11
CA LEU A 318 5.06 -1.87 11.02
C LEU A 318 6.46 -2.50 10.89
N HIS A 319 6.63 -3.39 9.91
CA HIS A 319 7.89 -4.11 9.70
C HIS A 319 8.99 -3.16 9.22
N CYS A 320 8.74 -2.44 8.13
CA CYS A 320 9.63 -1.40 7.63
C CYS A 320 8.87 -0.29 6.90
N ALA A 321 9.43 0.90 6.90
CA ALA A 321 9.06 1.96 5.98
C ALA A 321 9.89 1.84 4.69
N LEU A 322 9.32 2.28 3.59
CA LEU A 322 9.92 2.26 2.27
C LEU A 322 10.02 3.69 1.74
N ASP A 323 11.18 4.08 1.30
CA ASP A 323 11.47 5.29 0.53
C ASP A 323 12.77 5.05 -0.25
N GLU A 324 12.64 4.23 -1.30
CA GLU A 324 13.78 3.69 -2.02
C GLU A 324 13.67 3.98 -3.51
N THR A 325 14.79 4.31 -4.12
CA THR A 325 14.87 4.58 -5.55
C THR A 325 15.70 3.50 -6.24
N THR A 326 15.14 2.94 -7.34
CA THR A 326 15.76 1.88 -8.13
C THR A 326 15.78 2.27 -9.59
N VAL A 327 16.89 1.99 -10.29
CA VAL A 327 17.01 2.20 -11.73
C VAL A 327 16.86 0.88 -12.46
N LEU A 328 15.84 0.78 -13.31
CA LEU A 328 15.60 -0.34 -14.20
C LEU A 328 16.16 -0.01 -15.58
N ARG A 329 16.85 -0.98 -16.18
CA ARG A 329 17.39 -0.85 -17.54
C ARG A 329 16.96 -2.02 -18.38
N GLY A 330 16.71 -1.75 -19.64
CA GLY A 330 16.39 -2.80 -20.59
C GLY A 330 16.50 -2.34 -22.02
N SER A 331 16.65 -3.28 -22.92
CA SER A 331 16.67 -3.04 -24.36
C SER A 331 15.60 -3.90 -25.03
N GLY A 332 15.00 -3.40 -26.09
CA GLY A 332 13.99 -4.06 -26.88
C GLY A 332 14.21 -3.83 -28.37
N PRO A 333 13.57 -4.61 -29.25
CA PRO A 333 13.70 -4.41 -30.69
C PRO A 333 13.06 -3.09 -31.11
N LEU A 334 13.75 -2.34 -31.95
CA LEU A 334 13.28 -1.19 -32.69
C LEU A 334 13.41 -1.50 -34.19
N PRO A 335 12.35 -1.97 -34.87
CA PRO A 335 12.45 -2.46 -36.25
C PRO A 335 13.01 -1.45 -37.24
N ASP A 336 12.70 -0.17 -37.05
CA ASP A 336 13.30 0.92 -37.83
C ASP A 336 14.44 1.56 -37.02
N ALA A 337 15.69 1.27 -37.40
CA ALA A 337 16.88 1.82 -36.76
C ALA A 337 17.01 3.35 -36.90
N GLY A 338 16.28 3.96 -37.83
CA GLY A 338 16.24 5.41 -38.04
C GLY A 338 15.07 6.08 -37.31
N ALA A 339 14.26 5.33 -36.58
CA ALA A 339 13.14 5.89 -35.85
C ALA A 339 13.59 6.88 -34.77
N HIS A 340 12.89 7.99 -34.68
CA HIS A 340 13.12 9.06 -33.70
C HIS A 340 12.12 8.94 -32.55
N ILE A 341 12.63 8.76 -31.32
CA ILE A 341 11.78 8.69 -30.12
C ILE A 341 11.26 10.08 -29.79
N LEU A 342 9.94 10.20 -29.67
CA LEU A 342 9.24 11.46 -29.42
C LEU A 342 8.86 11.64 -27.94
N ALA A 343 8.28 10.58 -27.34
CA ALA A 343 7.81 10.60 -25.96
C ALA A 343 7.83 9.18 -25.37
N CYS A 344 7.94 9.09 -24.06
CA CYS A 344 7.89 7.82 -23.35
C CYS A 344 7.00 7.94 -22.11
N PHE A 345 6.30 6.85 -21.80
CA PHE A 345 5.45 6.74 -20.62
C PHE A 345 5.72 5.39 -19.96
N ALA A 346 5.66 5.36 -18.62
CA ALA A 346 5.72 4.11 -17.88
C ALA A 346 4.44 3.91 -17.06
N SER A 347 4.01 2.66 -17.00
CA SER A 347 2.93 2.20 -16.14
C SER A 347 3.39 1.01 -15.31
N PHE A 348 2.81 0.85 -14.11
CA PHE A 348 3.11 -0.25 -13.22
C PHE A 348 1.89 -1.17 -13.09
N GLY A 349 2.16 -2.47 -13.08
CA GLY A 349 1.22 -3.47 -12.62
C GLY A 349 1.15 -3.53 -11.09
N PRO A 350 0.35 -4.45 -10.54
CA PRO A 350 0.21 -4.64 -9.11
C PRO A 350 1.55 -4.87 -8.40
N VAL A 351 1.69 -4.25 -7.22
CA VAL A 351 2.83 -4.47 -6.34
C VAL A 351 2.55 -5.68 -5.46
N SER A 352 3.48 -6.60 -5.39
CA SER A 352 3.39 -7.80 -4.56
C SER A 352 4.66 -8.03 -3.76
N LEU A 353 4.50 -8.67 -2.59
CA LEU A 353 5.60 -9.13 -1.78
C LEU A 353 5.88 -10.59 -2.10
N THR A 354 7.07 -10.88 -2.57
CA THR A 354 7.51 -12.24 -2.95
C THR A 354 8.79 -12.61 -2.22
N ARG A 355 9.20 -13.87 -2.33
CA ARG A 355 10.51 -14.30 -1.83
C ARG A 355 11.42 -14.70 -2.99
N GLN A 356 12.63 -14.15 -2.96
CA GLN A 356 13.68 -14.48 -3.90
C GLN A 356 14.96 -14.78 -3.10
N GLU A 357 15.55 -15.94 -3.31
CA GLU A 357 16.76 -16.38 -2.61
C GLU A 357 16.69 -16.26 -1.06
N GLY A 358 15.51 -16.54 -0.47
CA GLY A 358 15.27 -16.46 0.97
C GLY A 358 14.97 -15.04 1.51
N ARG A 359 15.09 -13.99 0.69
CA ARG A 359 14.78 -12.61 1.07
C ARG A 359 13.41 -12.19 0.61
N ALA A 360 12.75 -11.36 1.39
CA ALA A 360 11.51 -10.72 0.98
C ALA A 360 11.81 -9.58 -0.01
N VAL A 361 11.11 -9.58 -1.15
CA VAL A 361 11.33 -8.66 -2.26
C VAL A 361 9.99 -8.10 -2.71
N LEU A 362 9.89 -6.77 -2.81
CA LEU A 362 8.79 -6.12 -3.50
C LEU A 362 8.98 -6.28 -4.99
N THR A 363 7.96 -6.79 -5.67
CA THR A 363 7.98 -7.02 -7.10
C THR A 363 6.81 -6.34 -7.79
N ALA A 364 7.05 -5.80 -8.98
CA ALA A 364 6.03 -5.27 -9.88
C ALA A 364 6.51 -5.40 -11.31
N ARG A 365 5.60 -5.29 -12.25
CA ARG A 365 5.93 -5.22 -13.68
C ARG A 365 5.75 -3.78 -14.15
N ALA A 366 6.80 -3.17 -14.66
CA ALA A 366 6.76 -1.89 -15.33
C ALA A 366 6.64 -2.12 -16.85
N VAL A 367 5.79 -1.35 -17.52
CA VAL A 367 5.69 -1.33 -18.98
C VAL A 367 5.99 0.07 -19.45
N VAL A 368 7.06 0.21 -20.22
CA VAL A 368 7.45 1.45 -20.86
C VAL A 368 6.94 1.43 -22.29
N SER A 369 6.16 2.45 -22.66
CA SER A 369 5.65 2.71 -24.00
C SER A 369 6.40 3.91 -24.59
N ALA A 370 7.14 3.69 -25.67
CA ALA A 370 7.87 4.70 -26.40
C ALA A 370 7.17 5.02 -27.73
N PHE A 371 6.81 6.27 -27.92
CA PHE A 371 6.26 6.78 -29.17
C PHE A 371 7.41 7.24 -30.06
N ALA A 372 7.41 6.76 -31.28
CA ALA A 372 8.46 7.07 -32.26
C ALA A 372 7.88 7.42 -33.62
N GLU A 373 8.58 8.28 -34.35
CA GLU A 373 8.37 8.53 -35.77
C GLU A 373 9.38 7.69 -36.53
N ASN A 374 8.87 6.83 -37.43
CA ASN A 374 9.74 6.01 -38.28
C ASN A 374 10.27 6.83 -39.49
N THR A 375 11.19 6.25 -40.26
CA THR A 375 11.82 6.90 -41.41
C THR A 375 10.84 7.27 -42.55
N LEU A 376 9.62 6.73 -42.51
CA LEU A 376 8.53 7.02 -43.45
C LEU A 376 7.61 8.16 -42.94
N GLY A 377 7.88 8.72 -41.74
CA GLY A 377 7.03 9.73 -41.10
C GLY A 377 5.78 9.15 -40.41
N GLU A 378 5.72 7.84 -40.19
CA GLU A 378 4.61 7.19 -39.50
C GLU A 378 4.89 7.11 -38.00
N MET A 379 3.82 7.39 -37.21
CA MET A 379 3.88 7.28 -35.75
C MET A 379 3.63 5.87 -35.28
N GLU A 380 4.53 5.34 -34.46
CA GLU A 380 4.48 3.99 -33.91
C GLU A 380 4.66 4.02 -32.39
N CYS A 381 4.20 2.97 -31.70
CA CYS A 381 4.40 2.78 -30.27
C CYS A 381 5.07 1.44 -30.01
N TYR A 382 6.21 1.48 -29.37
CA TYR A 382 6.98 0.30 -28.94
C TYR A 382 6.88 0.13 -27.44
N GLU A 383 6.70 -1.11 -26.99
CA GLU A 383 6.57 -1.43 -25.57
C GLU A 383 7.72 -2.30 -25.09
N LYS A 384 8.26 -1.93 -23.92
CA LYS A 384 9.25 -2.72 -23.21
C LYS A 384 8.78 -2.99 -21.80
N ALA A 385 8.64 -4.27 -21.46
CA ALA A 385 8.39 -4.68 -20.08
C ALA A 385 9.71 -4.79 -19.31
N LEU A 386 9.72 -4.31 -18.08
CA LEU A 386 10.82 -4.37 -17.13
C LEU A 386 10.30 -4.95 -15.83
N ASP A 387 11.06 -5.85 -15.22
CA ASP A 387 10.71 -6.41 -13.91
C ASP A 387 11.31 -5.53 -12.81
N TYR A 388 10.45 -4.98 -11.98
CA TYR A 388 10.85 -4.26 -10.78
C TYR A 388 11.03 -5.24 -9.64
N ALA A 389 12.16 -5.16 -8.94
CA ALA A 389 12.46 -5.96 -7.75
C ALA A 389 13.26 -5.10 -6.76
N LEU A 390 12.71 -4.92 -5.56
CA LEU A 390 13.34 -4.20 -4.47
C LEU A 390 13.41 -5.13 -3.24
N PRO A 391 14.59 -5.61 -2.85
CA PRO A 391 14.77 -6.31 -1.57
C PRO A 391 14.36 -5.42 -0.40
N LEU A 392 13.64 -5.97 0.57
CA LEU A 392 13.28 -5.21 1.77
C LEU A 392 14.53 -4.81 2.56
N PRO A 393 14.52 -3.63 3.19
CA PRO A 393 15.64 -3.15 4.01
C PRO A 393 15.82 -3.94 5.32
N ALA A 394 14.79 -4.69 5.73
CA ALA A 394 14.80 -5.53 6.93
C ALA A 394 14.39 -6.96 6.59
N ASP A 395 15.02 -7.94 7.25
CA ASP A 395 14.69 -9.34 7.06
C ASP A 395 13.30 -9.66 7.62
N LEU A 396 12.49 -10.34 6.81
CA LEU A 396 11.17 -10.80 7.16
C LEU A 396 11.22 -12.31 7.39
N PRO A 397 10.75 -12.85 8.54
CA PRO A 397 10.69 -14.29 8.79
C PRO A 397 9.98 -15.04 7.66
N GLU A 398 10.39 -16.29 7.40
CA GLU A 398 9.88 -17.07 6.26
C GLU A 398 8.37 -17.32 6.31
N ASP A 399 7.84 -17.52 7.50
CA ASP A 399 6.44 -17.79 7.80
C ASP A 399 5.62 -16.53 8.12
N ALA A 400 6.24 -15.34 8.04
CA ALA A 400 5.53 -14.11 8.34
C ALA A 400 4.44 -13.82 7.31
N ASP A 401 3.22 -13.63 7.80
CA ASP A 401 2.12 -13.05 7.05
C ASP A 401 2.35 -11.54 6.96
N ALA A 402 2.65 -11.04 5.76
CA ALA A 402 2.96 -9.64 5.55
C ALA A 402 2.43 -9.13 4.22
N TYR A 403 2.13 -7.84 4.17
CA TYR A 403 1.62 -7.19 2.97
C TYR A 403 2.19 -5.77 2.81
N PRO A 404 2.37 -5.30 1.55
CA PRO A 404 2.84 -3.97 1.28
C PRO A 404 1.67 -2.98 1.19
N GLU A 405 1.83 -1.79 1.77
CA GLU A 405 1.11 -0.57 1.41
C GLU A 405 2.12 0.35 0.73
N CYS A 406 2.27 0.22 -0.59
CA CYS A 406 3.35 0.85 -1.33
C CYS A 406 2.85 1.42 -2.66
N TRP A 407 3.43 2.55 -3.05
CA TRP A 407 3.19 3.22 -4.32
C TRP A 407 4.50 3.36 -5.08
N LEU A 408 4.44 3.06 -6.38
CA LEU A 408 5.55 3.24 -7.30
C LEU A 408 5.32 4.52 -8.11
N SER A 409 6.33 5.36 -8.19
CA SER A 409 6.32 6.58 -9.00
C SER A 409 7.53 6.64 -9.94
N VAL A 410 7.31 7.21 -11.12
CA VAL A 410 8.38 7.47 -12.09
C VAL A 410 9.11 8.74 -11.68
N GLN A 411 10.40 8.65 -11.40
CA GLN A 411 11.23 9.82 -11.10
C GLN A 411 11.93 10.34 -12.35
N ASP A 412 12.41 9.44 -13.20
CA ASP A 412 13.03 9.75 -14.49
C ASP A 412 12.77 8.61 -15.47
N LEU A 413 12.56 8.93 -16.73
CA LEU A 413 12.39 7.98 -17.81
C LEU A 413 13.09 8.48 -19.06
N GLN A 414 14.03 7.70 -19.54
CA GLN A 414 14.79 7.97 -20.74
C GLN A 414 14.66 6.80 -21.71
N CYS A 415 14.34 7.12 -22.95
CA CYS A 415 14.31 6.17 -24.04
C CYS A 415 15.19 6.70 -25.17
N ALA A 416 16.03 5.82 -25.72
CA ALA A 416 16.92 6.15 -26.84
C ALA A 416 16.86 5.07 -27.91
N SER A 417 17.00 5.49 -29.17
CA SER A 417 17.20 4.61 -30.30
C SER A 417 18.70 4.42 -30.52
N ALA A 418 19.21 3.20 -30.43
CA ALA A 418 20.60 2.86 -30.67
C ALA A 418 20.72 1.56 -31.48
N GLY A 419 21.24 1.64 -32.71
CA GLY A 419 21.59 0.47 -33.51
C GLY A 419 20.41 -0.49 -33.79
N GLY A 420 19.17 0.00 -33.91
CA GLY A 420 17.99 -0.83 -34.12
C GLY A 420 17.43 -1.43 -32.81
N ALA A 421 17.83 -0.87 -31.68
CA ALA A 421 17.30 -1.20 -30.36
C ALA A 421 16.69 0.03 -29.68
N LEU A 422 15.63 -0.18 -28.94
CA LEU A 422 15.06 0.77 -27.99
C LEU A 422 15.72 0.53 -26.64
N ASP A 423 16.59 1.41 -26.23
CA ASP A 423 17.20 1.38 -24.89
C ASP A 423 16.36 2.20 -23.91
N VAL A 424 16.05 1.61 -22.76
CA VAL A 424 15.20 2.19 -21.74
C VAL A 424 15.96 2.26 -20.42
N SER A 425 15.93 3.44 -19.77
CA SER A 425 16.35 3.65 -18.40
C SER A 425 15.20 4.30 -17.63
N LEU A 426 14.68 3.58 -16.63
CA LEU A 426 13.52 3.99 -15.81
C LEU A 426 13.95 4.05 -14.35
N THR A 427 13.89 5.25 -13.76
CA THR A 427 14.11 5.46 -12.33
C THR A 427 12.77 5.42 -11.61
N VAL A 428 12.61 4.47 -10.69
CA VAL A 428 11.39 4.21 -9.94
C VAL A 428 11.63 4.50 -8.47
N ARG A 429 10.78 5.30 -7.84
CA ARG A 429 10.73 5.46 -6.38
C ARG A 429 9.58 4.65 -5.82
N ALA A 430 9.88 3.85 -4.80
CA ALA A 430 8.91 3.12 -3.99
C ALA A 430 8.73 3.83 -2.66
N GLU A 431 7.53 4.33 -2.40
CA GLU A 431 7.16 4.96 -1.13
C GLU A 431 6.06 4.15 -0.46
N GLY A 432 6.24 3.82 0.83
CA GLY A 432 5.25 2.99 1.48
C GLY A 432 5.69 2.42 2.82
N ALA A 433 5.04 1.33 3.16
CA ALA A 433 5.31 0.53 4.34
C ALA A 433 5.04 -0.95 4.06
N VAL A 434 5.75 -1.82 4.75
CA VAL A 434 5.40 -3.24 4.86
C VAL A 434 4.89 -3.49 6.27
N LEU A 435 3.68 -4.05 6.34
CA LEU A 435 3.08 -4.48 7.60
C LEU A 435 3.22 -6.01 7.72
N ALA A 436 3.51 -6.46 8.94
CA ALA A 436 3.62 -7.88 9.25
C ALA A 436 2.67 -8.24 10.38
N ARG A 437 2.12 -9.46 10.34
CA ARG A 437 1.21 -10.00 11.33
C ARG A 437 1.88 -11.02 12.19
N GLN A 438 1.55 -10.98 13.46
CA GLN A 438 1.99 -11.96 14.44
C GLN A 438 0.78 -12.53 15.17
N THR A 439 0.67 -13.86 15.17
CA THR A 439 -0.40 -14.56 15.87
C THR A 439 0.02 -14.80 17.31
N ALA A 440 -0.89 -14.52 18.24
CA ALA A 440 -0.72 -14.79 19.67
C ALA A 440 -1.88 -15.64 20.18
N SER A 441 -1.56 -16.57 21.08
CA SER A 441 -2.54 -17.36 21.83
C SER A 441 -2.63 -16.81 23.24
N LEU A 442 -3.81 -16.44 23.66
CA LEU A 442 -4.13 -15.83 24.95
C LEU A 442 -5.23 -16.62 25.66
N VAL A 443 -5.44 -16.30 26.92
CA VAL A 443 -6.60 -16.75 27.67
C VAL A 443 -7.79 -15.86 27.32
N GLY A 444 -8.84 -16.42 26.72
CA GLY A 444 -10.09 -15.72 26.38
C GLY A 444 -11.13 -15.76 27.51
N ALA A 445 -11.19 -16.89 28.25
CA ALA A 445 -12.03 -17.02 29.43
C ALA A 445 -11.37 -17.96 30.46
N VAL A 446 -11.72 -17.75 31.71
CA VAL A 446 -11.26 -18.56 32.86
C VAL A 446 -12.48 -18.93 33.70
N GLU A 447 -12.63 -20.21 33.97
CA GLU A 447 -13.66 -20.73 34.86
C GLU A 447 -12.98 -21.49 36.01
N LEU A 448 -13.41 -21.21 37.25
CA LEU A 448 -13.01 -21.97 38.43
C LEU A 448 -14.05 -23.06 38.69
N GLY A 449 -13.57 -24.28 38.75
CA GLY A 449 -14.34 -25.47 39.10
C GLY A 449 -14.37 -25.77 40.60
N ASP A 450 -14.37 -27.04 40.91
CA ASP A 450 -14.37 -27.49 42.30
C ASP A 450 -13.07 -27.16 43.04
N PRO A 451 -13.09 -27.02 44.36
CA PRO A 451 -11.87 -26.89 45.15
C PRO A 451 -10.95 -28.10 44.95
N LEU A 452 -9.66 -27.83 44.82
CA LEU A 452 -8.66 -28.90 44.75
C LEU A 452 -8.68 -29.77 46.03
N ALA A 453 -8.44 -31.07 45.87
CA ALA A 453 -8.33 -31.95 47.01
C ALA A 453 -7.20 -31.47 47.94
N PRO A 454 -7.39 -31.51 49.25
CA PRO A 454 -6.35 -31.14 50.18
C PRO A 454 -5.11 -32.06 49.99
N ALA A 455 -3.92 -31.48 50.24
CA ALA A 455 -2.68 -32.22 50.16
C ALA A 455 -2.73 -33.46 51.07
N ASP A 456 -2.21 -34.59 50.57
CA ASP A 456 -2.11 -35.82 51.36
C ASP A 456 -1.14 -35.60 52.54
N PRO A 457 -1.60 -35.67 53.81
CA PRO A 457 -0.77 -35.41 54.97
C PRO A 457 0.37 -36.44 55.15
N GLU A 458 0.30 -37.59 54.47
CA GLU A 458 1.35 -38.62 54.53
C GLU A 458 2.49 -38.33 53.53
N VAL A 459 2.28 -37.39 52.57
CA VAL A 459 3.30 -36.99 51.57
C VAL A 459 4.15 -35.84 52.12
N SER A 460 5.33 -36.15 52.63
CA SER A 460 6.23 -35.12 53.16
C SER A 460 7.07 -34.40 52.11
N LEU A 461 7.22 -34.97 50.89
CA LEU A 461 8.08 -34.45 49.84
C LEU A 461 7.62 -34.96 48.48
N ARG A 462 7.53 -34.02 47.51
CA ARG A 462 7.33 -34.34 46.07
C ARG A 462 8.55 -33.90 45.29
N ILE A 463 8.99 -34.72 44.34
CA ILE A 463 10.11 -34.43 43.45
C ILE A 463 9.62 -34.50 41.99
N CYS A 464 9.89 -33.48 41.25
CA CYS A 464 9.68 -33.42 39.80
C CYS A 464 11.05 -33.52 39.08
N TYR A 465 11.10 -34.31 38.01
CA TYR A 465 12.25 -34.36 37.09
C TYR A 465 11.93 -33.52 35.87
N ALA A 466 12.45 -32.31 35.85
CA ALA A 466 12.26 -31.39 34.76
C ALA A 466 13.28 -31.64 33.64
N GLN A 467 12.84 -31.44 32.41
CA GLN A 467 13.65 -31.56 31.21
C GLN A 467 14.27 -30.21 30.79
N PRO A 468 15.38 -30.23 30.03
CA PRO A 468 15.91 -29.00 29.44
C PRO A 468 14.87 -28.29 28.58
N GLY A 469 14.72 -26.97 28.74
CA GLY A 469 13.76 -26.17 28.02
C GLY A 469 12.32 -26.16 28.58
N GLU A 470 12.04 -26.98 29.62
CA GLU A 470 10.72 -27.02 30.25
C GLU A 470 10.45 -25.71 31.02
N GLU A 471 9.26 -25.17 30.84
CA GLU A 471 8.88 -23.90 31.49
C GLU A 471 8.49 -24.14 32.95
N LEU A 472 9.06 -23.34 33.85
CA LEU A 472 8.75 -23.44 35.29
C LEU A 472 7.26 -23.21 35.57
N PHE A 473 6.62 -22.31 34.85
CA PHE A 473 5.18 -22.07 34.96
C PHE A 473 4.34 -23.30 34.62
N ALA A 474 4.72 -24.05 33.57
CA ALA A 474 4.05 -25.30 33.20
C ALA A 474 4.23 -26.40 34.26
N ILE A 475 5.39 -26.47 34.89
CA ILE A 475 5.66 -27.39 36.02
C ILE A 475 4.80 -26.97 37.21
N ALA A 476 4.83 -25.71 37.60
CA ALA A 476 4.06 -25.15 38.70
C ALA A 476 2.54 -25.40 38.52
N ARG A 477 2.03 -25.22 37.31
CA ARG A 477 0.64 -25.53 36.93
C ARG A 477 0.30 -27.00 37.11
N ARG A 478 1.19 -27.91 36.71
CA ARG A 478 0.97 -29.37 36.81
C ARG A 478 0.78 -29.81 38.28
N TYR A 479 1.39 -29.10 39.21
CA TYR A 479 1.34 -29.44 40.64
C TYR A 479 0.48 -28.45 41.45
N HIS A 480 -0.18 -27.48 40.81
CA HIS A 480 -0.97 -26.45 41.47
C HIS A 480 -0.24 -25.63 42.52
N VAL A 481 1.05 -25.38 42.32
CA VAL A 481 1.93 -24.62 43.22
C VAL A 481 2.31 -23.30 42.57
N SER A 482 2.44 -22.24 43.38
CA SER A 482 2.83 -20.97 42.77
C SER A 482 4.27 -21.02 42.22
N PRO A 483 4.54 -20.38 41.05
CA PRO A 483 5.89 -20.30 40.49
C PRO A 483 6.90 -19.71 41.49
N GLY A 484 6.49 -18.72 42.29
CA GLY A 484 7.34 -18.14 43.34
C GLY A 484 7.75 -19.13 44.41
N GLN A 485 6.83 -20.00 44.86
CA GLN A 485 7.13 -21.05 45.81
C GLN A 485 8.08 -22.12 45.19
N MET A 486 7.91 -22.45 43.91
CA MET A 486 8.82 -23.35 43.20
C MET A 486 10.22 -22.76 43.08
N LEU A 487 10.36 -21.47 42.79
CA LEU A 487 11.65 -20.77 42.75
C LEU A 487 12.35 -20.85 44.14
N ALA A 488 11.64 -20.45 45.18
CA ALA A 488 12.17 -20.40 46.55
C ALA A 488 12.58 -21.77 47.07
N ALA A 489 11.79 -22.83 46.83
CA ALA A 489 12.08 -24.18 47.28
C ALA A 489 13.29 -24.85 46.58
N ASN A 490 13.73 -24.31 45.45
CA ASN A 490 14.79 -24.87 44.61
C ASN A 490 16.01 -23.94 44.46
N ASP A 491 16.08 -22.86 45.22
CA ASP A 491 17.14 -21.84 45.12
C ASP A 491 17.37 -21.36 43.66
N LEU A 492 16.28 -21.20 42.90
CA LEU A 492 16.34 -20.71 41.56
C LEU A 492 16.31 -19.16 41.54
N PRO A 493 17.08 -18.53 40.65
CA PRO A 493 17.03 -17.06 40.51
C PRO A 493 15.62 -16.56 40.19
N ASP A 494 15.27 -15.41 40.76
CA ASP A 494 14.04 -14.71 40.38
C ASP A 494 13.98 -14.45 38.87
N GLY A 495 12.81 -14.73 38.26
CA GLY A 495 12.64 -14.57 36.83
C GLY A 495 13.07 -15.78 35.97
N THR A 496 13.50 -16.88 36.57
CA THR A 496 13.75 -18.14 35.82
C THR A 496 12.45 -18.61 35.17
N ALA A 497 12.32 -18.42 33.85
CA ALA A 497 11.15 -18.83 33.09
C ALA A 497 11.26 -20.24 32.56
N ARG A 498 12.48 -20.67 32.16
CA ARG A 498 12.80 -21.99 31.59
C ARG A 498 14.04 -22.58 32.26
N LEU A 499 14.12 -23.89 32.28
CA LEU A 499 15.26 -24.60 32.79
C LEU A 499 16.23 -24.91 31.65
N ASP A 500 17.49 -24.53 31.82
CA ASP A 500 18.53 -24.76 30.81
C ASP A 500 19.00 -26.22 30.73
N GLU A 501 18.86 -26.95 31.84
CA GLU A 501 19.31 -28.36 31.97
C GLU A 501 18.30 -29.24 32.72
N ALA A 502 18.42 -30.56 32.56
CA ALA A 502 17.63 -31.51 33.30
C ALA A 502 17.94 -31.38 34.79
N ARG A 503 16.91 -31.16 35.61
CA ARG A 503 17.07 -30.92 37.06
C ARG A 503 15.98 -31.60 37.88
N ARG A 504 16.36 -32.06 39.07
CA ARG A 504 15.37 -32.43 40.08
C ARG A 504 14.88 -31.20 40.81
N LEU A 505 13.57 -31.00 40.85
CA LEU A 505 12.93 -29.93 41.55
C LEU A 505 12.13 -30.45 42.74
N LEU A 506 12.27 -29.79 43.86
CA LEU A 506 11.39 -29.96 45.01
C LEU A 506 10.05 -29.25 44.70
N VAL A 507 8.95 -29.97 44.84
CA VAL A 507 7.61 -29.42 44.73
C VAL A 507 7.11 -29.11 46.13
N PRO A 508 6.93 -27.83 46.52
CA PRO A 508 6.43 -27.48 47.83
C PRO A 508 5.07 -28.14 48.09
N GLY A 509 4.87 -28.64 49.32
CA GLY A 509 3.54 -29.10 49.76
C GLY A 509 2.57 -27.92 49.82
N VAL A 510 1.35 -28.12 49.35
CA VAL A 510 0.25 -27.13 49.48
C VAL A 510 -0.45 -27.42 50.79
#